data_0282a9dc5280e153d73cdaa097e13d6b
#
_entry.id   0282a9dc5280e153d73cdaa097e13d6b
#
_cell.length_a   1.000
_cell.length_b   1.000
_cell.length_c   1.000
_cell.angle_alpha   90.00
_cell.angle_beta   90.00
_cell.angle_gamma   90.00
#
_symmetry.space_group_name_H-M   'P 1'
#
loop_
_entity.id
_entity.type
_entity.pdbx_description
1 polymer ?
#
loop_
_entity_poly.entity_id
_entity_poly.type
_entity_poly.pdbx_seq_one_letter_code
_entity_poly.pdbx_strand_id
1 'polypeptide(L)'
;MSADSTLIRIWDRPVRLFHWTLILLVALSFASAKSGAWALHYVSGYAILTLVLFRILWGFFGSENARFMHFLKSPLAALRQLGRIAKRDRDTETSHNPAGGWMVVVLLALLLTQAFSGLFASHDPGFSYSQHGPLALKVDEATSESLSALHLAVQRYLLLAIALHVLAIMLYKLVKGHELVMPMLTGEKLLPEGAKAPRLASGQLALGLLVLAGAAVFLFIRLF
;
A
#
# COMPACT_ATOMS: atom_id res chain seq x y z
N MET A 1 4.40 21.22 -28.48
CA MET A 1 3.31 20.46 -27.82
C MET A 1 2.59 19.74 -28.95
N SER A 2 2.72 18.42 -29.06
CA SER A 2 2.05 17.69 -30.13
C SER A 2 0.56 17.63 -29.85
N ALA A 3 -0.25 17.89 -30.86
CA ALA A 3 -1.71 17.97 -30.85
C ALA A 3 -2.45 16.65 -30.51
N ASP A 4 -1.71 15.57 -30.18
CA ASP A 4 -2.23 14.20 -30.11
C ASP A 4 -2.20 13.62 -28.69
N SER A 5 -2.62 14.38 -27.68
CA SER A 5 -2.66 13.88 -26.28
C SER A 5 -4.03 14.15 -25.66
N THR A 6 -4.61 13.13 -25.02
CA THR A 6 -5.92 13.18 -24.38
C THR A 6 -5.79 12.95 -22.88
N LEU A 7 -6.56 13.69 -22.07
CA LEU A 7 -6.64 13.50 -20.63
C LEU A 7 -7.55 12.30 -20.32
N ILE A 8 -7.00 11.26 -19.72
CA ILE A 8 -7.71 10.02 -19.43
C ILE A 8 -7.68 9.77 -17.93
N ARG A 9 -8.84 9.42 -17.35
CA ARG A 9 -8.92 8.98 -15.95
C ARG A 9 -8.41 7.56 -15.81
N ILE A 10 -7.25 7.41 -15.17
CA ILE A 10 -6.58 6.13 -14.98
C ILE A 10 -6.69 5.59 -13.56
N TRP A 11 -6.87 6.46 -12.53
CA TRP A 11 -7.03 6.05 -11.14
C TRP A 11 -8.41 6.41 -10.61
N ASP A 12 -9.07 5.43 -10.00
CA ASP A 12 -10.35 5.63 -9.32
C ASP A 12 -10.17 6.36 -7.97
N ARG A 13 -11.27 6.90 -7.44
CA ARG A 13 -11.28 7.56 -6.12
C ARG A 13 -10.91 6.60 -4.99
N PRO A 14 -11.42 5.35 -4.93
CA PRO A 14 -11.06 4.39 -3.88
C PRO A 14 -9.55 4.14 -3.77
N VAL A 15 -8.83 3.92 -4.88
CA VAL A 15 -7.37 3.70 -4.86
C VAL A 15 -6.63 4.95 -4.38
N ARG A 16 -7.07 6.12 -4.81
CA ARG A 16 -6.43 7.39 -4.42
C ARG A 16 -6.64 7.70 -2.94
N LEU A 17 -7.87 7.56 -2.44
CA LEU A 17 -8.19 7.74 -1.02
C LEU A 17 -7.42 6.72 -0.17
N PHE A 18 -7.43 5.44 -0.56
CA PHE A 18 -6.63 4.41 0.08
C PHE A 18 -5.16 4.84 0.21
N HIS A 19 -4.54 5.26 -0.90
CA HIS A 19 -3.12 5.60 -0.94
C HIS A 19 -2.77 6.77 0.00
N TRP A 20 -3.50 7.87 -0.08
CA TRP A 20 -3.19 9.05 0.72
C TRP A 20 -3.52 8.85 2.21
N THR A 21 -4.63 8.18 2.51
CA THR A 21 -4.97 7.82 3.90
C THR A 21 -3.94 6.85 4.48
N LEU A 22 -3.47 5.88 3.69
CA LEU A 22 -2.43 4.94 4.13
C LEU A 22 -1.12 5.66 4.48
N ILE A 23 -0.66 6.62 3.67
CA ILE A 23 0.54 7.42 3.96
C ILE A 23 0.40 8.13 5.31
N LEU A 24 -0.74 8.80 5.54
CA LEU A 24 -0.99 9.50 6.81
C LEU A 24 -1.02 8.53 7.99
N LEU A 25 -1.67 7.39 7.86
CA LEU A 25 -1.75 6.40 8.92
C LEU A 25 -0.40 5.74 9.23
N VAL A 26 0.41 5.45 8.22
CA VAL A 26 1.76 4.90 8.43
C VAL A 26 2.65 5.92 9.15
N ALA A 27 2.63 7.18 8.73
CA ALA A 27 3.36 8.25 9.42
C ALA A 27 2.88 8.42 10.87
N LEU A 28 1.56 8.42 11.09
CA LEU A 28 0.96 8.51 12.41
C LEU A 28 1.33 7.32 13.30
N SER A 29 1.24 6.09 12.77
CA SER A 29 1.59 4.88 13.51
C SER A 29 3.07 4.86 13.91
N PHE A 30 3.96 5.27 13.01
CA PHE A 30 5.39 5.38 13.31
C PHE A 30 5.67 6.46 14.37
N ALA A 31 5.09 7.66 14.22
CA ALA A 31 5.30 8.76 15.15
C ALA A 31 4.73 8.44 16.54
N SER A 32 3.54 7.85 16.62
CA SER A 32 2.92 7.47 17.88
C SER A 32 3.70 6.38 18.63
N ALA A 33 4.27 5.39 17.93
CA ALA A 33 5.16 4.40 18.54
C ALA A 33 6.41 5.08 19.13
N LYS A 34 7.02 6.02 18.39
CA LYS A 34 8.22 6.75 18.85
C LYS A 34 7.96 7.67 20.04
N SER A 35 6.77 8.23 20.14
CA SER A 35 6.37 9.12 21.25
C SER A 35 5.74 8.39 22.43
N GLY A 36 5.56 7.05 22.36
CA GLY A 36 4.89 6.28 23.42
C GLY A 36 3.37 6.46 23.46
N ALA A 37 2.77 7.05 22.42
CA ALA A 37 1.32 7.21 22.29
C ALA A 37 0.66 5.91 21.79
N TRP A 38 0.74 4.84 22.60
CA TRP A 38 0.39 3.48 22.21
C TRP A 38 -1.06 3.30 21.77
N ALA A 39 -2.02 3.95 22.41
CA ALA A 39 -3.43 3.90 21.99
C ALA A 39 -3.60 4.36 20.54
N LEU A 40 -2.88 5.42 20.16
CA LEU A 40 -2.91 5.94 18.80
C LEU A 40 -2.19 5.00 17.81
N HIS A 41 -1.09 4.37 18.26
CA HIS A 41 -0.39 3.34 17.49
C HIS A 41 -1.31 2.15 17.18
N TYR A 42 -2.03 1.63 18.16
CA TYR A 42 -2.96 0.50 17.95
C TYR A 42 -4.11 0.87 17.01
N VAL A 43 -4.77 2.01 17.25
CA VAL A 43 -5.89 2.45 16.39
C VAL A 43 -5.43 2.67 14.94
N SER A 44 -4.28 3.31 14.74
CA SER A 44 -3.72 3.49 13.39
C SER A 44 -3.31 2.15 12.77
N GLY A 45 -2.79 1.20 13.55
CA GLY A 45 -2.46 -0.16 13.11
C GLY A 45 -3.69 -0.93 12.61
N TYR A 46 -4.81 -0.86 13.36
CA TYR A 46 -6.08 -1.49 12.93
C TYR A 46 -6.64 -0.86 11.65
N ALA A 47 -6.55 0.46 11.54
CA ALA A 47 -6.95 1.17 10.33
C ALA A 47 -6.07 0.79 9.13
N ILE A 48 -4.74 0.68 9.30
CA ILE A 48 -3.81 0.21 8.27
C ILE A 48 -4.19 -1.22 7.84
N LEU A 49 -4.39 -2.14 8.79
CA LEU A 49 -4.77 -3.53 8.48
C LEU A 49 -6.08 -3.58 7.68
N THR A 50 -7.08 -2.80 8.10
CA THR A 50 -8.36 -2.66 7.38
C THR A 50 -8.15 -2.16 5.95
N LEU A 51 -7.36 -1.11 5.76
CA LEU A 51 -7.07 -0.56 4.43
C LEU A 51 -6.28 -1.52 3.56
N VAL A 52 -5.32 -2.26 4.12
CA VAL A 52 -4.55 -3.27 3.37
C VAL A 52 -5.46 -4.41 2.91
N LEU A 53 -6.34 -4.92 3.77
CA LEU A 53 -7.33 -5.92 3.39
C LEU A 53 -8.29 -5.39 2.33
N PHE A 54 -8.81 -4.18 2.51
CA PHE A 54 -9.60 -3.50 1.48
C PHE A 54 -8.85 -3.44 0.14
N ARG A 55 -7.57 -3.04 0.13
CA ARG A 55 -6.77 -2.93 -1.10
C ARG A 55 -6.55 -4.28 -1.76
N ILE A 56 -6.37 -5.34 -0.99
CA ILE A 56 -6.27 -6.71 -1.50
C ILE A 56 -7.59 -7.09 -2.18
N LEU A 57 -8.72 -6.91 -1.53
CA LEU A 57 -10.05 -7.17 -2.11
C LEU A 57 -10.28 -6.31 -3.36
N TRP A 58 -9.93 -5.02 -3.32
CA TRP A 58 -10.01 -4.13 -4.47
C TRP A 58 -9.09 -4.56 -5.63
N GLY A 59 -8.00 -5.25 -5.31
CA GLY A 59 -7.09 -5.84 -6.29
C GLY A 59 -7.70 -7.03 -7.07
N PHE A 60 -8.79 -7.60 -6.59
CA PHE A 60 -9.54 -8.66 -7.30
C PHE A 60 -10.84 -8.13 -7.92
N PHE A 61 -11.61 -7.34 -7.18
CA PHE A 61 -12.97 -6.96 -7.53
C PHE A 61 -13.12 -5.50 -8.01
N GLY A 62 -12.10 -4.67 -7.82
CA GLY A 62 -12.14 -3.23 -8.10
C GLY A 62 -12.00 -2.84 -9.57
N SER A 63 -11.62 -1.61 -9.80
CA SER A 63 -11.40 -1.05 -11.13
C SER A 63 -10.28 -1.77 -11.88
N GLU A 64 -10.36 -1.79 -13.19
CA GLU A 64 -9.47 -2.55 -14.08
C GLU A 64 -7.98 -2.32 -13.78
N ASN A 65 -7.55 -1.05 -13.68
CA ASN A 65 -6.16 -0.71 -13.37
C ASN A 65 -5.72 -1.04 -11.93
N ALA A 66 -6.66 -1.29 -11.02
CA ALA A 66 -6.38 -1.69 -9.64
C ALA A 66 -6.20 -3.20 -9.49
N ARG A 67 -6.65 -4.00 -10.48
CA ARG A 67 -6.62 -5.46 -10.41
C ARG A 67 -5.22 -6.01 -10.62
N PHE A 68 -4.82 -6.92 -9.73
CA PHE A 68 -3.54 -7.61 -9.81
C PHE A 68 -3.31 -8.30 -11.17
N MET A 69 -4.32 -8.98 -11.67
CA MET A 69 -4.26 -9.67 -12.97
C MET A 69 -4.02 -8.73 -14.15
N HIS A 70 -4.37 -7.45 -14.02
CA HIS A 70 -4.17 -6.47 -15.08
C HIS A 70 -2.75 -5.91 -15.11
N PHE A 71 -2.19 -5.57 -13.96
CA PHE A 71 -0.91 -4.86 -13.90
C PHE A 71 0.30 -5.74 -13.53
N LEU A 72 0.12 -6.91 -12.89
CA LEU A 72 1.23 -7.80 -12.60
C LEU A 72 1.72 -8.47 -13.87
N LYS A 73 2.98 -8.22 -14.17
CA LYS A 73 3.71 -8.87 -15.27
C LYS A 73 4.77 -9.80 -14.69
N SER A 74 5.43 -10.59 -15.56
CA SER A 74 6.49 -11.50 -15.10
C SER A 74 7.61 -10.75 -14.36
N PRO A 75 8.29 -11.38 -13.38
CA PRO A 75 9.43 -10.77 -12.69
C PRO A 75 10.54 -10.34 -13.65
N LEU A 76 10.74 -11.09 -14.74
CA LEU A 76 11.71 -10.74 -15.77
C LEU A 76 11.34 -9.43 -16.50
N ALA A 77 10.05 -9.17 -16.72
CA ALA A 77 9.60 -7.89 -17.28
C ALA A 77 9.88 -6.72 -16.32
N ALA A 78 9.71 -6.94 -15.00
CA ALA A 78 10.06 -5.94 -13.99
C ALA A 78 11.57 -5.63 -13.99
N LEU A 79 12.43 -6.65 -14.04
CA LEU A 79 13.89 -6.45 -14.11
C LEU A 79 14.31 -5.73 -15.41
N ARG A 80 13.72 -6.09 -16.55
CA ARG A 80 13.97 -5.38 -17.82
C ARG A 80 13.53 -3.91 -17.75
N GLN A 81 12.43 -3.62 -17.06
CA GLN A 81 11.95 -2.25 -16.87
C GLN A 81 12.93 -1.43 -16.02
N LEU A 82 13.50 -2.01 -14.95
CA LEU A 82 14.53 -1.35 -14.14
C LEU A 82 15.78 -1.04 -14.95
N GLY A 83 16.24 -1.95 -15.81
CA GLY A 83 17.36 -1.70 -16.71
C GLY A 83 17.11 -0.61 -17.76
N ARG A 84 15.86 -0.20 -17.96
CA ARG A 84 15.45 0.85 -18.90
C ARG A 84 15.13 2.18 -18.22
N ILE A 85 15.36 2.33 -16.90
CA ILE A 85 14.97 3.51 -16.15
C ILE A 85 15.64 4.80 -16.67
N ALA A 86 16.88 4.69 -17.16
CA ALA A 86 17.63 5.80 -17.74
C ALA A 86 17.22 6.16 -19.18
N LYS A 87 16.42 5.31 -19.83
CA LYS A 87 16.00 5.54 -21.21
C LYS A 87 14.75 6.42 -21.23
N ARG A 88 14.85 7.61 -21.84
CA ARG A 88 13.68 8.46 -22.13
C ARG A 88 12.84 7.82 -23.22
N ASP A 89 11.59 7.57 -22.91
CA ASP A 89 10.56 7.09 -23.82
C ASP A 89 9.24 7.80 -23.55
N ARG A 90 8.31 7.71 -24.50
CA ARG A 90 6.98 8.33 -24.35
C ARG A 90 6.20 7.54 -23.29
N ASP A 91 5.53 8.24 -22.39
CA ASP A 91 4.68 7.61 -21.37
C ASP A 91 3.38 7.13 -22.04
N THR A 92 3.20 5.83 -22.10
CA THR A 92 2.01 5.16 -22.66
C THR A 92 1.28 4.30 -21.63
N GLU A 93 1.78 4.29 -20.38
CA GLU A 93 1.25 3.41 -19.36
C GLU A 93 -0.07 3.95 -18.78
N THR A 94 -1.13 3.19 -18.95
CA THR A 94 -2.45 3.46 -18.36
C THR A 94 -2.58 2.92 -16.94
N SER A 95 -1.67 2.07 -16.49
CA SER A 95 -1.62 1.40 -15.20
C SER A 95 -0.21 1.43 -14.63
N HIS A 96 0.11 0.57 -13.64
CA HIS A 96 1.48 0.38 -13.18
C HIS A 96 2.33 -0.24 -14.28
N ASN A 97 3.55 0.28 -14.45
CA ASN A 97 4.56 -0.45 -15.22
C ASN A 97 4.98 -1.75 -14.46
N PRO A 98 5.66 -2.69 -15.12
CA PRO A 98 6.01 -3.97 -14.51
C PRO A 98 6.73 -3.88 -13.16
N ALA A 99 7.69 -2.96 -13.01
CA ALA A 99 8.42 -2.77 -11.75
C ALA A 99 7.54 -2.14 -10.68
N GLY A 100 6.71 -1.16 -11.04
CA GLY A 100 5.73 -0.53 -10.13
C GLY A 100 4.67 -1.52 -9.64
N GLY A 101 4.22 -2.45 -10.51
CA GLY A 101 3.29 -3.51 -10.11
C GLY A 101 3.87 -4.42 -9.01
N TRP A 102 5.13 -4.83 -9.13
CA TRP A 102 5.81 -5.60 -8.09
C TRP A 102 6.05 -4.79 -6.81
N MET A 103 6.35 -3.49 -6.92
CA MET A 103 6.45 -2.62 -5.75
C MET A 103 5.14 -2.55 -4.95
N VAL A 104 3.98 -2.52 -5.62
CA VAL A 104 2.68 -2.60 -4.94
C VAL A 104 2.55 -3.88 -4.14
N VAL A 105 2.91 -5.04 -4.72
CA VAL A 105 2.83 -6.33 -4.02
C VAL A 105 3.76 -6.38 -2.82
N VAL A 106 5.00 -5.92 -2.98
CA VAL A 106 6.00 -5.88 -1.89
C VAL A 106 5.52 -4.99 -0.74
N LEU A 107 5.04 -3.77 -1.05
CA LEU A 107 4.54 -2.85 -0.02
C LEU A 107 3.31 -3.40 0.70
N LEU A 108 2.36 -4.00 -0.03
CA LEU A 108 1.18 -4.61 0.59
C LEU A 108 1.54 -5.82 1.46
N ALA A 109 2.48 -6.66 1.02
CA ALA A 109 2.94 -7.80 1.81
C ALA A 109 3.66 -7.34 3.09
N LEU A 110 4.54 -6.35 2.99
CA LEU A 110 5.23 -5.79 4.17
C LEU A 110 4.25 -5.11 5.13
N LEU A 111 3.29 -4.33 4.63
CA LEU A 111 2.26 -3.68 5.45
C LEU A 111 1.34 -4.69 6.14
N LEU A 112 0.94 -5.74 5.42
CA LEU A 112 0.12 -6.82 5.99
C LEU A 112 0.89 -7.53 7.11
N THR A 113 2.13 -7.94 6.85
CA THR A 113 2.97 -8.61 7.85
C THR A 113 3.23 -7.70 9.05
N GLN A 114 3.51 -6.41 8.82
CA GLN A 114 3.73 -5.41 9.86
C GLN A 114 2.48 -5.27 10.74
N ALA A 115 1.32 -5.01 10.16
CA ALA A 115 0.10 -4.81 10.91
C ALA A 115 -0.37 -6.09 11.61
N PHE A 116 -0.26 -7.25 10.95
CA PHE A 116 -0.66 -8.53 11.52
C PHE A 116 0.25 -8.94 12.69
N SER A 117 1.57 -8.90 12.53
CA SER A 117 2.51 -9.24 13.61
C SER A 117 2.35 -8.32 14.83
N GLY A 118 2.04 -7.04 14.59
CA GLY A 118 1.79 -6.08 15.66
C GLY A 118 0.57 -6.39 16.54
N LEU A 119 -0.39 -7.18 16.07
CA LEU A 119 -1.52 -7.64 16.90
C LEU A 119 -1.06 -8.53 18.04
N PHE A 120 0.00 -9.28 17.84
CA PHE A 120 0.54 -10.27 18.79
C PHE A 120 1.83 -9.82 19.47
N ALA A 121 2.36 -8.65 19.08
CA ALA A 121 3.63 -8.17 19.61
C ALA A 121 3.49 -7.76 21.07
N SER A 122 4.46 -8.13 21.88
CA SER A 122 4.66 -7.65 23.25
C SER A 122 5.95 -6.83 23.31
N HIS A 123 5.95 -5.76 24.07
CA HIS A 123 7.18 -5.03 24.35
C HIS A 123 7.79 -5.55 25.64
N ASP A 124 9.15 -5.50 25.72
CA ASP A 124 10.02 -6.06 26.76
C ASP A 124 9.40 -6.01 28.17
N PRO A 125 9.49 -7.09 28.97
CA PRO A 125 8.93 -7.22 30.32
C PRO A 125 9.41 -6.19 31.35
N GLY A 126 10.41 -5.35 30.99
CA GLY A 126 10.85 -4.21 31.83
C GLY A 126 10.00 -2.96 31.73
N PHE A 127 9.11 -2.85 30.75
CA PHE A 127 8.26 -1.66 30.52
C PHE A 127 6.78 -2.02 30.65
N SER A 128 6.12 -1.41 31.60
CA SER A 128 4.67 -1.33 31.88
C SER A 128 3.74 -2.23 31.06
N TYR A 129 2.88 -2.98 31.74
CA TYR A 129 1.82 -3.87 31.24
C TYR A 129 0.86 -3.31 30.18
N SER A 130 0.98 -2.03 29.81
CA SER A 130 0.12 -1.33 28.85
C SER A 130 0.58 -1.41 27.39
N GLN A 131 1.65 -2.16 27.07
CA GLN A 131 2.31 -2.11 25.77
C GLN A 131 2.22 -3.43 24.99
N HIS A 132 1.16 -4.19 25.19
CA HIS A 132 0.89 -5.42 24.47
C HIS A 132 -0.09 -5.18 23.32
N GLY A 133 0.18 -5.78 22.16
CA GLY A 133 -0.81 -5.91 21.10
C GLY A 133 -2.08 -6.61 21.62
N PRO A 134 -3.23 -6.40 21.00
CA PRO A 134 -4.52 -6.88 21.54
C PRO A 134 -4.60 -8.40 21.68
N LEU A 135 -3.79 -9.14 20.93
CA LEU A 135 -3.76 -10.61 20.93
C LEU A 135 -2.47 -11.20 21.51
N ALA A 136 -1.57 -10.37 22.06
CA ALA A 136 -0.30 -10.84 22.58
C ALA A 136 -0.46 -11.89 23.71
N LEU A 137 -1.46 -11.71 24.57
CA LEU A 137 -1.77 -12.63 25.68
C LEU A 137 -2.62 -13.85 25.25
N LYS A 138 -2.97 -13.97 23.96
CA LYS A 138 -3.73 -15.09 23.41
C LYS A 138 -2.84 -16.18 22.81
N VAL A 139 -1.55 -15.93 22.73
CA VAL A 139 -0.53 -16.86 22.27
C VAL A 139 0.49 -17.11 23.37
N ASP A 140 1.32 -18.15 23.24
CA ASP A 140 2.42 -18.37 24.17
C ASP A 140 3.51 -17.29 24.04
N GLU A 141 4.32 -17.14 25.07
CA GLU A 141 5.34 -16.11 25.18
C GLU A 141 6.35 -16.19 24.02
N ALA A 142 6.82 -17.38 23.67
CA ALA A 142 7.79 -17.57 22.60
C ALA A 142 7.23 -17.13 21.22
N THR A 143 5.94 -17.38 20.97
CA THR A 143 5.24 -16.90 19.78
C THR A 143 5.11 -15.39 19.77
N SER A 144 4.71 -14.78 20.90
CA SER A 144 4.61 -13.32 21.04
C SER A 144 5.96 -12.63 20.84
N GLU A 145 7.05 -13.16 21.41
CA GLU A 145 8.41 -12.66 21.21
C GLU A 145 8.86 -12.76 19.74
N SER A 146 8.61 -13.91 19.10
CA SER A 146 8.93 -14.12 17.69
C SER A 146 8.21 -13.12 16.78
N LEU A 147 6.92 -12.87 17.05
CA LEU A 147 6.12 -11.91 16.29
C LEU A 147 6.53 -10.46 16.58
N SER A 148 7.01 -10.16 17.79
CA SER A 148 7.60 -8.87 18.15
C SER A 148 8.90 -8.62 17.37
N ALA A 149 9.78 -9.62 17.33
CA ALA A 149 11.02 -9.55 16.55
C ALA A 149 10.74 -9.37 15.06
N LEU A 150 9.74 -10.10 14.54
CA LEU A 150 9.28 -9.93 13.14
C LEU A 150 8.74 -8.52 12.87
N HIS A 151 7.90 -7.99 13.77
CA HIS A 151 7.35 -6.63 13.66
C HIS A 151 8.45 -5.57 13.56
N LEU A 152 9.48 -5.66 14.41
CA LEU A 152 10.63 -4.76 14.41
C LEU A 152 11.51 -4.92 13.16
N ALA A 153 11.69 -6.16 12.68
CA ALA A 153 12.46 -6.43 11.48
C ALA A 153 11.74 -5.91 10.23
N VAL A 154 10.45 -6.22 10.08
CA VAL A 154 9.63 -5.80 8.93
C VAL A 154 9.51 -4.28 8.85
N GLN A 155 9.45 -3.57 9.99
CA GLN A 155 9.47 -2.11 10.02
C GLN A 155 10.65 -1.52 9.23
N ARG A 156 11.85 -2.08 9.39
CA ARG A 156 13.06 -1.60 8.68
C ARG A 156 12.95 -1.82 7.18
N TYR A 157 12.49 -2.99 6.77
CA TYR A 157 12.28 -3.30 5.35
C TYR A 157 11.15 -2.48 4.73
N LEU A 158 10.09 -2.19 5.49
CA LEU A 158 9.00 -1.34 5.05
C LEU A 158 9.49 0.10 4.81
N LEU A 159 10.25 0.67 5.73
CA LEU A 159 10.84 2.00 5.56
C LEU A 159 11.79 2.06 4.35
N LEU A 160 12.61 1.02 4.15
CA LEU A 160 13.45 0.90 2.97
C LEU A 160 12.62 0.82 1.68
N ALA A 161 11.58 -0.01 1.66
CA ALA A 161 10.70 -0.14 0.50
C ALA A 161 9.96 1.16 0.17
N ILE A 162 9.50 1.91 1.20
CA ILE A 162 8.92 3.25 1.02
C ILE A 162 9.95 4.22 0.44
N ALA A 163 11.17 4.24 0.95
CA ALA A 163 12.23 5.10 0.42
C ALA A 163 12.55 4.78 -1.05
N LEU A 164 12.64 3.49 -1.40
CA LEU A 164 12.84 3.04 -2.79
C LEU A 164 11.65 3.40 -3.68
N HIS A 165 10.42 3.31 -3.17
CA HIS A 165 9.21 3.73 -3.90
C HIS A 165 9.24 5.22 -4.22
N VAL A 166 9.53 6.07 -3.24
CA VAL A 166 9.65 7.52 -3.44
C VAL A 166 10.80 7.86 -4.40
N LEU A 167 11.96 7.22 -4.23
CA LEU A 167 13.10 7.39 -5.12
C LEU A 167 12.75 7.02 -6.57
N ALA A 168 12.04 5.89 -6.78
CA ALA A 168 11.61 5.49 -8.11
C ALA A 168 10.69 6.55 -8.75
N ILE A 169 9.73 7.10 -8.00
CA ILE A 169 8.84 8.16 -8.49
C ILE A 169 9.66 9.39 -8.92
N MET A 170 10.64 9.80 -8.11
CA MET A 170 11.53 10.92 -8.44
C MET A 170 12.36 10.65 -9.70
N LEU A 171 12.93 9.45 -9.82
CA LEU A 171 13.69 9.05 -11.01
C LEU A 171 12.82 9.02 -12.27
N TYR A 172 11.60 8.51 -12.18
CA TYR A 172 10.67 8.55 -13.31
C TYR A 172 10.35 9.98 -13.73
N LYS A 173 10.14 10.89 -12.78
CA LYS A 173 9.87 12.31 -13.08
C LYS A 173 11.11 13.02 -13.66
N LEU A 174 12.27 12.90 -13.01
CA LEU A 174 13.47 13.67 -13.36
C LEU A 174 14.21 13.11 -14.59
N VAL A 175 14.28 11.78 -14.69
CA VAL A 175 15.06 11.13 -15.76
C VAL A 175 14.19 10.82 -16.97
N LYS A 176 13.01 10.21 -16.77
CA LYS A 176 12.11 9.83 -17.88
C LYS A 176 11.15 10.94 -18.30
N GLY A 177 10.89 11.92 -17.43
CA GLY A 177 9.88 12.96 -17.68
C GLY A 177 8.44 12.47 -17.48
N HIS A 178 8.25 11.31 -16.82
CA HIS A 178 6.92 10.76 -16.57
C HIS A 178 6.33 11.33 -15.28
N GLU A 179 5.15 11.92 -15.35
CA GLU A 179 4.46 12.45 -14.18
C GLU A 179 3.60 11.35 -13.53
N LEU A 180 3.99 10.93 -12.32
CA LEU A 180 3.31 9.87 -11.57
C LEU A 180 2.53 10.39 -10.36
N VAL A 181 2.88 11.57 -9.83
CA VAL A 181 2.25 12.15 -8.64
C VAL A 181 0.90 12.77 -8.97
N MET A 182 0.84 13.60 -10.02
CA MET A 182 -0.39 14.29 -10.40
C MET A 182 -1.55 13.33 -10.72
N PRO A 183 -1.34 12.22 -11.46
CA PRO A 183 -2.39 11.22 -11.65
C PRO A 183 -2.90 10.61 -10.35
N MET A 184 -2.05 10.48 -9.32
CA MET A 184 -2.47 9.97 -8.02
C MET A 184 -3.26 11.02 -7.20
N LEU A 185 -3.11 12.32 -7.52
CA LEU A 185 -3.90 13.39 -6.92
C LEU A 185 -5.22 13.60 -7.67
N THR A 186 -5.17 13.74 -8.99
CA THR A 186 -6.33 14.09 -9.82
C THR A 186 -7.15 12.87 -10.28
N GLY A 187 -6.47 11.73 -10.46
CA GLY A 187 -7.00 10.53 -11.10
C GLY A 187 -6.74 10.51 -12.61
N GLU A 188 -6.23 11.57 -13.18
CA GLU A 188 -6.16 11.79 -14.64
C GLU A 188 -4.72 11.90 -15.10
N LYS A 189 -4.45 11.38 -16.30
CA LYS A 189 -3.13 11.39 -16.92
C LYS A 189 -3.25 11.77 -18.39
N LEU A 190 -2.30 12.57 -18.86
CA LEU A 190 -2.19 12.92 -20.27
C LEU A 190 -1.51 11.77 -21.01
N LEU A 191 -2.23 11.15 -21.94
CA LEU A 191 -1.78 9.99 -22.70
C LEU A 191 -1.93 10.23 -24.21
N PRO A 192 -1.20 9.50 -25.07
CA PRO A 192 -1.37 9.59 -26.51
C PRO A 192 -2.82 9.35 -26.93
N GLU A 193 -3.23 10.01 -28.02
CA GLU A 193 -4.55 9.81 -28.62
C GLU A 193 -4.76 8.33 -28.96
N GLY A 194 -5.97 7.81 -28.68
CA GLY A 194 -6.29 6.39 -28.84
C GLY A 194 -5.99 5.50 -27.64
N ALA A 195 -5.37 6.01 -26.56
CA ALA A 195 -5.23 5.25 -25.32
C ALA A 195 -6.60 4.94 -24.72
N LYS A 196 -6.83 3.68 -24.33
CA LYS A 196 -8.12 3.24 -23.79
C LYS A 196 -8.23 3.59 -22.30
N ALA A 197 -9.34 4.25 -21.95
CA ALA A 197 -9.69 4.46 -20.55
C ALA A 197 -10.03 3.12 -19.86
N PRO A 198 -9.53 2.87 -18.62
CA PRO A 198 -9.87 1.66 -17.88
C PRO A 198 -11.33 1.70 -17.40
N ARG A 199 -11.93 0.54 -17.24
CA ARG A 199 -13.25 0.40 -16.61
C ARG A 199 -13.15 0.66 -15.13
N LEU A 200 -13.91 1.65 -14.63
CA LEU A 200 -13.96 1.99 -13.22
C LEU A 200 -15.09 1.24 -12.53
N ALA A 201 -14.80 0.70 -11.35
CA ALA A 201 -15.81 0.07 -10.49
C ALA A 201 -16.56 1.12 -9.67
N SER A 202 -17.74 0.76 -9.15
CA SER A 202 -18.61 1.68 -8.41
C SER A 202 -18.07 2.01 -7.01
N GLY A 203 -18.40 3.21 -6.51
CA GLY A 203 -18.08 3.60 -5.13
C GLY A 203 -18.85 2.76 -4.09
N GLN A 204 -20.03 2.27 -4.43
CA GLN A 204 -20.82 1.36 -3.56
C GLN A 204 -20.09 0.04 -3.32
N LEU A 205 -19.51 -0.56 -4.36
CA LEU A 205 -18.67 -1.73 -4.21
C LEU A 205 -17.47 -1.44 -3.31
N ALA A 206 -16.81 -0.29 -3.48
CA ALA A 206 -15.69 0.10 -2.64
C ALA A 206 -16.09 0.22 -1.17
N LEU A 207 -17.21 0.87 -0.89
CA LEU A 207 -17.75 0.98 0.47
C LEU A 207 -18.08 -0.39 1.07
N GLY A 208 -18.74 -1.26 0.31
CA GLY A 208 -19.06 -2.62 0.76
C GLY A 208 -17.80 -3.43 1.11
N LEU A 209 -16.77 -3.39 0.27
CA LEU A 209 -15.51 -4.08 0.53
C LEU A 209 -14.72 -3.47 1.70
N LEU A 210 -14.80 -2.15 1.90
CA LEU A 210 -14.19 -1.48 3.06
C LEU A 210 -14.89 -1.89 4.36
N VAL A 211 -16.21 -1.92 4.38
CA VAL A 211 -17.00 -2.37 5.53
C VAL A 211 -16.69 -3.85 5.83
N LEU A 212 -16.64 -4.70 4.80
CA LEU A 212 -16.28 -6.11 4.96
C LEU A 212 -14.87 -6.26 5.57
N ALA A 213 -13.88 -5.53 5.06
CA ALA A 213 -12.52 -5.56 5.61
C ALA A 213 -12.48 -5.10 7.07
N GLY A 214 -13.18 -3.99 7.41
CA GLY A 214 -13.25 -3.49 8.78
C GLY A 214 -13.95 -4.48 9.72
N ALA A 215 -15.06 -5.06 9.28
CA ALA A 215 -15.76 -6.11 10.04
C ALA A 215 -14.87 -7.33 10.28
N ALA A 216 -14.11 -7.78 9.26
CA ALA A 216 -13.20 -8.90 9.40
C ALA A 216 -12.09 -8.62 10.44
N VAL A 217 -11.48 -7.43 10.42
CA VAL A 217 -10.47 -7.02 11.42
C VAL A 217 -11.09 -6.95 12.82
N PHE A 218 -12.25 -6.30 12.95
CA PHE A 218 -12.94 -6.16 14.22
C PHE A 218 -13.30 -7.53 14.82
N LEU A 219 -13.90 -8.40 14.04
CA LEU A 219 -14.28 -9.76 14.48
C LEU A 219 -13.05 -10.58 14.83
N PHE A 220 -12.00 -10.51 14.03
CA PHE A 220 -10.75 -11.22 14.32
C PHE A 220 -10.18 -10.82 15.69
N ILE A 221 -10.09 -9.51 15.99
CA ILE A 221 -9.57 -9.01 17.27
C ILE A 221 -10.49 -9.37 18.46
N ARG A 222 -11.81 -9.49 18.22
CA ARG A 222 -12.79 -9.76 19.29
C ARG A 222 -12.97 -11.24 19.61
N LEU A 223 -12.84 -12.10 18.61
CA LEU A 223 -13.10 -13.54 18.74
C LEU A 223 -11.84 -14.34 19.12
N PHE A 224 -10.66 -13.82 18.80
CA PHE A 224 -9.39 -14.38 19.25
C PHE A 224 -9.06 -13.88 20.66
#